data_3bc7de597b6cdbd0b7b82fc3218f0d48
#
_entry.id   3bc7de597b6cdbd0b7b82fc3218f0d48
#
_cell.length_a   1.000
_cell.length_b   1.000
_cell.length_c   1.000
_cell.angle_alpha   90.00
_cell.angle_beta   90.00
_cell.angle_gamma   90.00
#
_symmetry.space_group_name_H-M   'P 1'
#
loop_
_entity.id
_entity.type
_entity.pdbx_description
1 polymer ?
#
loop_
_entity_poly.entity_id
_entity_poly.type
_entity_poly.pdbx_seq_one_letter_code
_entity_poly.pdbx_strand_id
1 'polypeptide(L)'
;MRIEELDFNKVVTEDLIELNLQGTTKEEVLHELTDLLYENGCISNKEGFIKDVMFRENEGVTGLEKGVAIPHGKSEHVLKTSIAIGRTNTFIEWESLDGNPINIIILFAVKDTDRTTIHIKLLQKVAVLLADEEIIGKFQTLQTKSEFLKVLTKNE
;
A
#
# COMPACT_ATOMS: atom_id res chain seq x y z
N MET A 1 -6.74 -2.20 -22.93
CA MET A 1 -7.50 -1.81 -21.73
C MET A 1 -7.48 -0.31 -21.56
N ARG A 2 -8.61 0.27 -21.30
CA ARG A 2 -8.65 1.71 -21.05
C ARG A 2 -8.28 1.99 -19.60
N ILE A 3 -7.64 3.14 -19.38
CA ILE A 3 -7.16 3.50 -18.04
C ILE A 3 -8.30 3.60 -17.03
N GLU A 4 -9.42 4.18 -17.44
CA GLU A 4 -10.58 4.35 -16.58
C GLU A 4 -11.23 3.02 -16.19
N GLU A 5 -10.83 1.94 -16.83
CA GLU A 5 -11.32 0.61 -16.51
C GLU A 5 -10.36 -0.17 -15.63
N LEU A 6 -9.40 0.52 -15.02
CA LEU A 6 -8.45 -0.12 -14.12
C LEU A 6 -9.21 -0.86 -13.01
N ASP A 7 -8.96 -2.17 -12.93
CA ASP A 7 -9.61 -3.04 -11.96
C ASP A 7 -8.72 -3.24 -10.75
N PHE A 8 -9.18 -2.82 -9.60
CA PHE A 8 -8.46 -2.95 -8.34
C PHE A 8 -8.11 -4.43 -8.05
N ASN A 9 -8.97 -5.36 -8.49
CA ASN A 9 -8.70 -6.78 -8.28
C ASN A 9 -7.46 -7.29 -9.01
N LYS A 10 -6.97 -6.53 -9.97
CA LYS A 10 -5.75 -6.90 -10.70
C LYS A 10 -4.48 -6.38 -10.05
N VAL A 11 -4.61 -5.38 -9.20
CA VAL A 11 -3.43 -4.77 -8.55
C VAL A 11 -3.29 -5.17 -7.09
N VAL A 12 -4.37 -5.61 -6.45
CA VAL A 12 -4.32 -6.13 -5.09
C VAL A 12 -5.09 -7.44 -5.01
N THR A 13 -4.50 -8.45 -4.37
CA THR A 13 -5.11 -9.76 -4.17
C THR A 13 -4.95 -10.12 -2.70
N GLU A 14 -5.63 -11.19 -2.26
CA GLU A 14 -5.48 -11.63 -0.87
C GLU A 14 -4.03 -11.96 -0.52
N ASP A 15 -3.27 -12.45 -1.50
CA ASP A 15 -1.86 -12.79 -1.29
C ASP A 15 -0.99 -11.58 -0.99
N LEU A 16 -1.48 -10.38 -1.29
CA LEU A 16 -0.76 -9.13 -1.05
C LEU A 16 -1.27 -8.39 0.19
N ILE A 17 -2.09 -9.04 1.00
CA ILE A 17 -2.62 -8.46 2.24
C ILE A 17 -2.06 -9.24 3.42
N GLU A 18 -1.48 -8.53 4.38
CA GLU A 18 -1.00 -9.12 5.63
C GLU A 18 -1.56 -8.34 6.81
N LEU A 19 -2.49 -8.94 7.53
CA LEU A 19 -3.17 -8.27 8.64
C LEU A 19 -2.44 -8.40 9.98
N ASN A 20 -1.28 -9.01 9.97
CA ASN A 20 -0.53 -9.28 11.20
C ASN A 20 0.97 -9.06 10.97
N LEU A 21 1.32 -7.85 10.53
CA LEU A 21 2.72 -7.49 10.34
C LEU A 21 3.44 -7.53 11.69
N GLN A 22 4.66 -8.02 11.69
CA GLN A 22 5.45 -8.22 12.90
C GLN A 22 6.40 -7.06 13.19
N GLY A 23 6.71 -6.23 12.21
CA GLY A 23 7.64 -5.13 12.37
C GLY A 23 7.11 -4.07 13.32
N THR A 24 8.03 -3.39 13.98
CA THR A 24 7.71 -2.33 14.93
C THR A 24 8.25 -0.97 14.48
N THR A 25 8.94 -0.92 13.34
CA THR A 25 9.42 0.33 12.76
C THR A 25 8.97 0.43 11.32
N LYS A 26 9.00 1.65 10.80
CA LYS A 26 8.68 1.92 9.40
C LYS A 26 9.49 1.05 8.46
N GLU A 27 10.80 0.97 8.68
CA GLU A 27 11.67 0.17 7.83
C GLU A 27 11.32 -1.32 7.88
N GLU A 28 11.04 -1.83 9.06
CA GLU A 28 10.71 -3.24 9.22
C GLU A 28 9.45 -3.63 8.48
N VAL A 29 8.39 -2.81 8.61
CA VAL A 29 7.14 -3.14 7.93
C VAL A 29 7.25 -2.97 6.41
N LEU A 30 8.06 -2.00 5.96
CA LEU A 30 8.30 -1.85 4.52
C LEU A 30 9.05 -3.05 3.96
N HIS A 31 9.98 -3.61 4.73
CA HIS A 31 10.67 -4.83 4.33
C HIS A 31 9.72 -6.03 4.27
N GLU A 32 8.82 -6.16 5.25
CA GLU A 32 7.85 -7.25 5.25
C GLU A 32 6.93 -7.19 4.02
N LEU A 33 6.45 -5.99 3.69
CA LEU A 33 5.58 -5.82 2.53
C LEU A 33 6.35 -6.03 1.23
N THR A 34 7.62 -5.63 1.21
CA THR A 34 8.47 -5.86 0.04
C THR A 34 8.69 -7.36 -0.19
N ASP A 35 8.91 -8.11 0.89
CA ASP A 35 9.02 -9.56 0.80
C ASP A 35 7.76 -10.17 0.21
N LEU A 36 6.60 -9.67 0.64
CA LEU A 36 5.31 -10.14 0.13
C LEU A 36 5.20 -9.90 -1.38
N LEU A 37 5.58 -8.72 -1.82
CA LEU A 37 5.59 -8.39 -3.25
C LEU A 37 6.54 -9.30 -4.03
N TYR A 38 7.71 -9.55 -3.49
CA TYR A 38 8.70 -10.39 -4.14
C TYR A 38 8.21 -11.84 -4.27
N GLU A 39 7.65 -12.37 -3.19
CA GLU A 39 7.16 -13.75 -3.16
C GLU A 39 6.01 -13.98 -4.14
N ASN A 40 5.28 -12.93 -4.45
CA ASN A 40 4.15 -13.00 -5.38
C ASN A 40 4.50 -12.57 -6.80
N GLY A 41 5.78 -12.41 -7.09
CA GLY A 41 6.25 -12.12 -8.44
C GLY A 41 5.98 -10.70 -8.92
N CYS A 42 5.73 -9.77 -8.01
CA CYS A 42 5.43 -8.38 -8.36
C CYS A 42 6.69 -7.54 -8.58
N ILE A 43 7.79 -7.92 -7.94
CA ILE A 43 9.07 -7.22 -8.09
C ILE A 43 10.17 -8.24 -8.32
N SER A 44 11.26 -7.80 -8.95
CA SER A 44 12.39 -8.68 -9.28
C SER A 44 13.57 -8.55 -8.32
N ASN A 45 13.63 -7.48 -7.54
CA ASN A 45 14.78 -7.18 -6.68
C ASN A 45 14.30 -6.44 -5.44
N LYS A 46 14.38 -7.10 -4.29
CA LYS A 46 13.90 -6.52 -3.02
C LYS A 46 14.72 -5.30 -2.62
N GLU A 47 16.03 -5.41 -2.66
CA GLU A 47 16.90 -4.32 -2.22
C GLU A 47 16.73 -3.08 -3.09
N GLY A 48 16.66 -3.26 -4.40
CA GLY A 48 16.46 -2.15 -5.33
C GLY A 48 15.12 -1.48 -5.13
N PHE A 49 14.08 -2.27 -4.92
CA PHE A 49 12.74 -1.71 -4.70
C PHE A 49 12.68 -0.93 -3.38
N ILE A 50 13.20 -1.49 -2.29
CA ILE A 50 13.22 -0.79 -0.99
C ILE A 50 13.97 0.53 -1.09
N LYS A 51 15.07 0.55 -1.83
CA LYS A 51 15.84 1.77 -2.02
C LYS A 51 15.00 2.86 -2.68
N ASP A 52 14.20 2.48 -3.67
CA ASP A 52 13.33 3.44 -4.36
C ASP A 52 12.20 3.91 -3.45
N VAL A 53 11.64 3.03 -2.62
CA VAL A 53 10.63 3.40 -1.63
C VAL A 53 11.21 4.39 -0.63
N MET A 54 12.40 4.11 -0.10
CA MET A 54 13.02 4.98 0.89
C MET A 54 13.42 6.32 0.29
N PHE A 55 13.81 6.34 -0.97
CA PHE A 55 14.06 7.59 -1.68
C PHE A 55 12.82 8.46 -1.68
N ARG A 56 11.66 7.88 -1.99
CA ARG A 56 10.40 8.62 -1.99
C ARG A 56 10.01 9.07 -0.57
N GLU A 57 10.26 8.23 0.43
CA GLU A 57 9.96 8.58 1.82
C GLU A 57 10.75 9.80 2.29
N ASN A 58 11.95 9.98 1.77
CA ASN A 58 12.78 11.13 2.12
C ASN A 58 12.34 12.41 1.42
N GLU A 59 11.45 12.32 0.43
CA GLU A 59 11.00 13.48 -0.33
C GLU A 59 9.76 14.14 0.25
N GLY A 60 9.06 13.47 1.12
CA GLY A 60 7.85 14.04 1.71
C GLY A 60 7.04 13.02 2.49
N VAL A 61 6.04 13.52 3.16
CA VAL A 61 5.19 12.73 4.06
C VAL A 61 4.30 11.79 3.27
N THR A 62 4.25 10.51 3.67
CA THR A 62 3.33 9.54 3.11
C THR A 62 2.29 9.07 4.12
N GLY A 63 2.49 9.38 5.39
CA GLY A 63 1.47 9.13 6.41
C GLY A 63 0.33 10.11 6.24
N LEU A 64 -0.88 9.60 6.26
CA LEU A 64 -2.08 10.41 6.10
C LEU A 64 -2.72 10.64 7.47
N GLU A 65 -4.04 10.53 7.53
CA GLU A 65 -4.78 10.68 8.78
C GLU A 65 -5.30 9.31 9.22
N LYS A 66 -5.65 9.22 10.50
CA LYS A 66 -6.33 8.05 11.07
C LYS A 66 -5.56 6.74 10.95
N GLY A 67 -4.24 6.84 11.05
CA GLY A 67 -3.41 5.64 11.14
C GLY A 67 -3.05 4.98 9.82
N VAL A 68 -3.26 5.66 8.69
CA VAL A 68 -2.99 5.09 7.36
C VAL A 68 -1.82 5.79 6.68
N ALA A 69 -0.91 5.00 6.09
CA ALA A 69 0.18 5.53 5.28
C ALA A 69 0.11 4.94 3.89
N ILE A 70 0.57 5.69 2.89
CA ILE A 70 0.56 5.27 1.49
C ILE A 70 1.94 5.41 0.85
N PRO A 71 2.96 4.67 1.34
CA PRO A 71 4.28 4.74 0.73
C PRO A 71 4.26 4.25 -0.72
N HIS A 72 5.23 4.70 -1.51
CA HIS A 72 5.30 4.41 -2.94
C HIS A 72 6.70 3.98 -3.34
N GLY A 73 6.77 3.03 -4.27
CA GLY A 73 8.00 2.72 -4.96
C GLY A 73 7.76 2.71 -6.45
N LYS A 74 8.20 3.75 -7.17
CA LYS A 74 8.23 3.74 -8.63
C LYS A 74 9.60 3.21 -9.01
N SER A 75 9.63 2.05 -9.65
CA SER A 75 10.90 1.35 -9.77
C SER A 75 10.97 0.51 -11.03
N GLU A 76 12.17 0.46 -11.61
CA GLU A 76 12.45 -0.44 -12.71
C GLU A 76 12.40 -1.90 -12.25
N HIS A 77 12.45 -2.13 -10.93
CA HIS A 77 12.39 -3.48 -10.36
C HIS A 77 10.96 -3.99 -10.20
N VAL A 78 9.96 -3.18 -10.49
CA VAL A 78 8.56 -3.62 -10.45
C VAL A 78 8.23 -4.31 -11.76
N LEU A 79 7.78 -5.56 -11.65
CA LEU A 79 7.41 -6.37 -12.81
C LEU A 79 5.96 -6.11 -13.23
N LYS A 80 5.10 -5.87 -12.24
CA LYS A 80 3.71 -5.49 -12.50
C LYS A 80 3.26 -4.55 -11.38
N THR A 81 2.55 -3.50 -11.75
CA THR A 81 2.02 -2.54 -10.78
C THR A 81 1.07 -3.26 -9.82
N SER A 82 1.33 -3.12 -8.53
CA SER A 82 0.63 -3.86 -7.49
C SER A 82 0.53 -3.02 -6.22
N ILE A 83 -0.36 -3.42 -5.34
CA ILE A 83 -0.51 -2.79 -4.03
C ILE A 83 -0.40 -3.88 -2.96
N ALA A 84 0.52 -3.70 -2.03
CA ALA A 84 0.63 -4.57 -0.86
C ALA A 84 0.09 -3.81 0.34
N ILE A 85 -0.74 -4.46 1.14
CA ILE A 85 -1.40 -3.83 2.26
C ILE A 85 -1.08 -4.59 3.54
N GLY A 86 -0.72 -3.86 4.58
CA GLY A 86 -0.43 -4.47 5.86
C GLY A 86 -1.05 -3.72 7.02
N ARG A 87 -1.33 -4.46 8.08
CA ARG A 87 -1.81 -3.90 9.34
C ARG A 87 -0.94 -4.45 10.46
N THR A 88 -0.53 -3.55 11.37
CA THR A 88 0.25 -3.95 12.54
C THR A 88 -0.66 -4.02 13.75
N ASN A 89 -0.24 -4.79 14.77
CA ASN A 89 -0.99 -4.88 16.03
C ASN A 89 -0.75 -3.67 16.90
N THR A 90 0.38 -3.00 16.72
CA THR A 90 0.72 -1.79 17.47
C THR A 90 0.97 -0.66 16.50
N PHE A 91 0.74 0.57 16.94
CA PHE A 91 1.00 1.72 16.09
C PHE A 91 2.50 1.98 15.97
N ILE A 92 2.90 2.45 14.80
CA ILE A 92 4.31 2.64 14.44
C ILE A 92 4.57 4.13 14.23
N GLU A 93 5.70 4.61 14.68
CA GLU A 93 6.12 6.00 14.41
C GLU A 93 6.29 6.19 12.91
N TRP A 94 5.63 7.22 12.41
CA TRP A 94 5.63 7.53 10.98
C TRP A 94 5.18 8.97 10.83
N GLU A 95 5.88 9.74 10.04
CA GLU A 95 5.47 11.11 9.79
C GLU A 95 4.14 11.12 9.06
N SER A 96 3.16 11.80 9.62
CA SER A 96 1.80 11.82 9.08
C SER A 96 1.21 13.22 9.10
N LEU A 97 0.14 13.40 8.32
CA LEU A 97 -0.52 14.70 8.21
C LEU A 97 -1.19 15.15 9.52
N ASP A 98 -1.66 14.20 10.33
CA ASP A 98 -2.31 14.53 11.60
C ASP A 98 -1.38 14.35 12.80
N GLY A 99 -0.11 14.00 12.56
CA GLY A 99 0.87 13.82 13.63
C GLY A 99 0.71 12.53 14.41
N ASN A 100 -0.18 11.65 14.02
CA ASN A 100 -0.45 10.41 14.73
C ASN A 100 0.32 9.24 14.15
N PRO A 101 0.60 8.20 14.94
CA PRO A 101 1.28 7.01 14.42
C PRO A 101 0.39 6.20 13.48
N ILE A 102 1.00 5.24 12.79
CA ILE A 102 0.39 4.50 11.70
C ILE A 102 0.29 3.02 12.06
N ASN A 103 -0.80 2.37 11.63
CA ASN A 103 -0.91 0.92 11.76
C ASN A 103 -1.43 0.25 10.49
N ILE A 104 -1.83 1.02 9.48
CA ILE A 104 -2.24 0.47 8.19
C ILE A 104 -1.35 1.07 7.12
N ILE A 105 -0.68 0.21 6.37
CA ILE A 105 0.27 0.61 5.34
C ILE A 105 -0.20 0.08 3.99
N ILE A 106 -0.41 0.98 3.04
CA ILE A 106 -0.81 0.66 1.68
C ILE A 106 0.37 1.00 0.78
N LEU A 107 1.18 0.00 0.46
CA LEU A 107 2.42 0.21 -0.30
C LEU A 107 2.15 0.04 -1.79
N PHE A 108 2.39 1.10 -2.55
CA PHE A 108 2.24 1.10 -4.00
C PHE A 108 3.55 0.69 -4.65
N ALA A 109 3.51 -0.40 -5.41
CA ALA A 109 4.63 -0.82 -6.25
C ALA A 109 4.24 -0.46 -7.68
N VAL A 110 4.81 0.61 -8.21
CA VAL A 110 4.42 1.15 -9.51
C VAL A 110 5.51 0.85 -10.53
N LYS A 111 5.12 0.18 -11.61
CA LYS A 111 6.02 -0.10 -12.70
C LYS A 111 6.49 1.23 -13.31
N ASP A 112 7.77 1.33 -13.59
CA ASP A 112 8.38 2.55 -14.08
C ASP A 112 7.65 3.12 -15.32
N THR A 113 7.18 2.25 -16.20
CA THR A 113 6.44 2.66 -17.41
C THR A 113 5.01 3.11 -17.14
N ASP A 114 4.46 2.79 -15.96
CA ASP A 114 3.07 3.10 -15.61
C ASP A 114 2.92 4.38 -14.79
N ARG A 115 4.02 5.02 -14.45
CA ARG A 115 4.07 6.02 -13.38
C ARG A 115 3.21 7.26 -13.56
N THR A 116 2.85 7.62 -14.78
CA THR A 116 2.12 8.87 -14.99
C THR A 116 0.61 8.71 -14.89
N THR A 117 0.06 7.66 -15.49
CA THR A 117 -1.39 7.50 -15.59
C THR A 117 -1.93 6.50 -14.58
N ILE A 118 -1.37 5.31 -14.56
CA ILE A 118 -1.89 4.25 -13.68
C ILE A 118 -1.63 4.60 -12.22
N HIS A 119 -0.47 5.15 -11.89
CA HIS A 119 -0.17 5.58 -10.53
C HIS A 119 -1.19 6.60 -10.03
N ILE A 120 -1.51 7.60 -10.86
CA ILE A 120 -2.49 8.63 -10.49
C ILE A 120 -3.87 8.01 -10.27
N LYS A 121 -4.28 7.10 -11.15
CA LYS A 121 -5.57 6.43 -11.02
C LYS A 121 -5.67 5.61 -9.72
N LEU A 122 -4.61 4.91 -9.37
CA LEU A 122 -4.58 4.14 -8.13
C LEU A 122 -4.66 5.05 -6.92
N LEU A 123 -3.92 6.16 -6.93
CA LEU A 123 -3.96 7.13 -5.83
C LEU A 123 -5.35 7.72 -5.67
N GLN A 124 -6.02 8.06 -6.78
CA GLN A 124 -7.36 8.61 -6.74
C GLN A 124 -8.35 7.62 -6.13
N LYS A 125 -8.25 6.35 -6.53
CA LYS A 125 -9.13 5.32 -6.01
C LYS A 125 -8.94 5.10 -4.51
N VAL A 126 -7.70 5.03 -4.07
CA VAL A 126 -7.40 4.89 -2.65
C VAL A 126 -7.86 6.13 -1.88
N ALA A 127 -7.66 7.33 -2.43
CA ALA A 127 -8.09 8.57 -1.78
C ALA A 127 -9.59 8.59 -1.55
N VAL A 128 -10.39 8.11 -2.52
CA VAL A 128 -11.84 8.02 -2.37
C VAL A 128 -12.21 7.09 -1.22
N LEU A 129 -11.55 5.94 -1.14
CA LEU A 129 -11.80 4.98 -0.06
C LEU A 129 -11.44 5.57 1.31
N LEU A 130 -10.30 6.24 1.39
CA LEU A 130 -9.80 6.78 2.66
C LEU A 130 -10.54 8.04 3.11
N ALA A 131 -11.34 8.64 2.24
CA ALA A 131 -12.20 9.76 2.63
C ALA A 131 -13.43 9.28 3.41
N ASP A 132 -13.73 7.99 3.38
CA ASP A 132 -14.89 7.40 4.05
C ASP A 132 -14.47 6.85 5.41
N GLU A 133 -14.92 7.50 6.48
CA GLU A 133 -14.57 7.10 7.84
C GLU A 133 -15.06 5.69 8.19
N GLU A 134 -16.17 5.27 7.61
CA GLU A 134 -16.68 3.93 7.83
C GLU A 134 -15.74 2.88 7.26
N ILE A 135 -15.19 3.14 6.08
CA ILE A 135 -14.23 2.24 5.46
C ILE A 135 -12.94 2.17 6.29
N ILE A 136 -12.44 3.30 6.76
CA ILE A 136 -11.26 3.30 7.61
C ILE A 136 -11.50 2.50 8.88
N GLY A 137 -12.69 2.66 9.48
CA GLY A 137 -13.06 1.87 10.66
C GLY A 137 -13.05 0.37 10.38
N LYS A 138 -13.54 -0.03 9.22
CA LYS A 138 -13.51 -1.43 8.81
C LYS A 138 -12.08 -1.94 8.65
N PHE A 139 -11.20 -1.14 8.06
CA PHE A 139 -9.79 -1.53 7.91
C PHE A 139 -9.13 -1.82 9.26
N GLN A 140 -9.59 -1.16 10.32
CA GLN A 140 -9.04 -1.37 11.66
C GLN A 140 -9.56 -2.65 12.32
N THR A 141 -10.73 -3.12 11.95
CA THR A 141 -11.43 -4.17 12.69
C THR A 141 -11.61 -5.49 11.93
N LEU A 142 -11.51 -5.49 10.60
CA LEU A 142 -11.69 -6.70 9.82
C LEU A 142 -10.65 -7.76 10.19
N GLN A 143 -11.07 -9.02 10.23
CA GLN A 143 -10.25 -10.12 10.70
C GLN A 143 -9.69 -10.99 9.58
N THR A 144 -10.22 -10.91 8.37
CA THR A 144 -9.77 -11.77 7.28
C THR A 144 -9.35 -10.95 6.07
N LYS A 145 -8.40 -11.51 5.31
CA LYS A 145 -7.93 -10.89 4.07
C LYS A 145 -9.06 -10.78 3.05
N SER A 146 -9.92 -11.77 3.01
CA SER A 146 -11.07 -11.80 2.11
C SER A 146 -12.02 -10.64 2.37
N GLU A 147 -12.34 -10.39 3.63
CA GLU A 147 -13.20 -9.27 4.00
C GLU A 147 -12.56 -7.93 3.65
N PHE A 148 -11.25 -7.81 3.90
CA PHE A 148 -10.51 -6.60 3.60
C PHE A 148 -10.55 -6.32 2.10
N LEU A 149 -10.28 -7.34 1.30
CA LEU A 149 -10.30 -7.20 -0.15
C LEU A 149 -11.67 -6.81 -0.67
N LYS A 150 -12.74 -7.35 -0.09
CA LYS A 150 -14.11 -6.98 -0.48
C LYS A 150 -14.38 -5.51 -0.25
N VAL A 151 -13.91 -4.96 0.87
CA VAL A 151 -14.09 -3.53 1.16
C VAL A 151 -13.34 -2.69 0.12
N LEU A 152 -12.13 -3.09 -0.23
CA LEU A 152 -11.34 -2.37 -1.23
C LEU A 152 -11.98 -2.35 -2.60
N THR A 153 -12.61 -3.45 -3.00
CA THR A 153 -13.11 -3.60 -4.36
C THR A 153 -14.61 -3.33 -4.51
N LYS A 154 -15.32 -3.24 -3.42
CA LYS A 154 -16.78 -3.08 -3.42
C LYS A 154 -17.26 -1.80 -4.10
N ASN A 155 -16.46 -0.75 -4.07
CA ASN A 155 -16.86 0.55 -4.59
C ASN A 155 -16.33 0.85 -5.99
N GLU A 156 -15.99 -0.18 -6.73
CA GLU A 156 -15.53 0.02 -8.10
C GLU A 156 -16.67 0.34 -9.05
#